data_3d24ae5a55d3f4026e1109deb12c1567
#
_entry.id   3d24ae5a55d3f4026e1109deb12c1567
#
_cell.length_a   1.000
_cell.length_b   1.000
_cell.length_c   1.000
_cell.angle_alpha   90.00
_cell.angle_beta   90.00
_cell.angle_gamma   90.00
#
_symmetry.space_group_name_H-M   'P 1'
#
loop_
_entity.id
_entity.type
_entity.pdbx_description
1 polymer ?
#
loop_
_entity_poly.entity_id
_entity_poly.type
_entity_poly.pdbx_seq_one_letter_code
_entity_poly.pdbx_strand_id
1 'polypeptide(L)'
;VVPHEDFRLWLSSSPHPDFPISILQGGIKMTTEPPQGLPTNLARLYRQVADDDFESSLDLVKHKYKKLLFSLVWFHALILERRKFKSLGWNIPYEFNDSDFQICESILRIYIDEYPENTPFAALRYLIAEANYGGRVTDSWDRRLLNVYINQFFCEDAIAIKRFPVSELPEYFVPEPG
;
A
#
# COMPACT_ATOMS: atom_id res chain seq x y z
N VAL A 1 43.76 9.69 13.21
CA VAL A 1 42.76 9.35 14.23
C VAL A 1 42.40 7.90 14.03
N VAL A 2 42.61 7.07 15.07
CA VAL A 2 42.21 5.66 15.05
C VAL A 2 40.74 5.61 15.53
N PRO A 3 39.80 5.11 14.74
CA PRO A 3 38.42 5.02 15.19
C PRO A 3 38.30 3.97 16.31
N HIS A 4 37.30 4.14 17.19
CA HIS A 4 36.93 3.15 18.21
C HIS A 4 36.52 1.83 17.54
N GLU A 5 36.79 0.69 18.19
CA GLU A 5 36.50 -0.64 17.60
C GLU A 5 35.02 -0.89 17.29
N ASP A 6 34.12 -0.26 18.05
CA ASP A 6 32.68 -0.32 17.82
C ASP A 6 32.14 0.75 16.87
N PHE A 7 33.02 1.60 16.32
CA PHE A 7 32.60 2.63 15.37
C PHE A 7 32.08 1.99 14.08
N ARG A 8 30.91 2.41 13.65
CA ARG A 8 30.28 2.00 12.38
C ARG A 8 29.80 3.25 11.62
N LEU A 9 30.25 3.38 10.39
CA LEU A 9 29.78 4.43 9.49
C LEU A 9 28.72 3.86 8.56
N TRP A 10 27.54 4.45 8.61
CA TRP A 10 26.43 4.10 7.70
C TRP A 10 26.34 5.17 6.61
N LEU A 11 26.33 4.72 5.36
CA LEU A 11 26.19 5.59 4.19
C LEU A 11 25.00 5.13 3.37
N SER A 12 24.20 6.08 2.87
CA SER A 12 23.15 5.81 1.89
C SER A 12 23.35 6.69 0.67
N SER A 13 23.15 6.12 -0.49
CA SER A 13 23.31 6.81 -1.78
C SER A 13 22.41 6.17 -2.82
N SER A 14 21.92 6.97 -3.75
CA SER A 14 21.39 6.45 -5.00
C SER A 14 22.53 5.92 -5.88
N PRO A 15 22.28 4.94 -6.76
CA PRO A 15 23.25 4.50 -7.74
C PRO A 15 23.74 5.68 -8.57
N HIS A 16 25.05 5.88 -8.61
CA HIS A 16 25.67 6.96 -9.39
C HIS A 16 26.98 6.46 -10.03
N PRO A 17 27.25 6.75 -11.30
CA PRO A 17 28.46 6.28 -11.98
C PRO A 17 29.76 6.82 -11.36
N ASP A 18 29.73 8.02 -10.80
CA ASP A 18 30.90 8.66 -10.17
C ASP A 18 31.02 8.36 -8.66
N PHE A 19 30.26 7.38 -8.14
CA PHE A 19 30.38 7.02 -6.72
C PHE A 19 31.79 6.44 -6.44
N PRO A 20 32.49 6.90 -5.37
CA PRO A 20 33.87 6.49 -5.11
C PRO A 20 34.02 4.98 -4.92
N ILE A 21 34.76 4.34 -5.82
CA ILE A 21 34.98 2.88 -5.81
C ILE A 21 35.65 2.42 -4.52
N SER A 22 36.53 3.23 -3.93
CA SER A 22 37.22 2.94 -2.69
C SER A 22 36.26 2.72 -1.50
N ILE A 23 35.15 3.47 -1.46
CA ILE A 23 34.10 3.30 -0.44
C ILE A 23 33.33 2.00 -0.70
N LEU A 24 33.02 1.72 -1.97
CA LEU A 24 32.33 0.47 -2.35
C LEU A 24 33.18 -0.76 -2.05
N GLN A 25 34.50 -0.69 -2.20
CA GLN A 25 35.40 -1.82 -1.94
C GLN A 25 35.61 -2.08 -0.45
N GLY A 26 35.63 -1.02 0.37
CA GLY A 26 35.93 -1.10 1.80
C GLY A 26 34.76 -1.46 2.70
N GLY A 27 33.51 -1.44 2.20
CA GLY A 27 32.31 -1.59 3.00
C GLY A 27 31.45 -2.82 2.67
N ILE A 28 30.54 -3.13 3.59
CA ILE A 28 29.46 -4.08 3.32
C ILE A 28 28.40 -3.35 2.50
N LYS A 29 28.07 -3.91 1.34
CA LYS A 29 27.09 -3.34 0.41
C LYS A 29 25.74 -3.98 0.64
N MET A 30 24.74 -3.16 0.86
CA MET A 30 23.34 -3.58 0.88
C MET A 30 22.57 -2.81 -0.18
N THR A 31 22.06 -3.51 -1.17
CA THR A 31 21.18 -2.94 -2.19
C THR A 31 19.74 -3.20 -1.79
N THR A 32 18.93 -2.14 -1.77
CA THR A 32 17.50 -2.23 -1.52
C THR A 32 16.80 -1.78 -2.80
N GLU A 33 16.30 -2.72 -3.56
CA GLU A 33 15.46 -2.42 -4.71
C GLU A 33 13.99 -2.50 -4.30
N PRO A 34 13.18 -1.48 -4.61
CA PRO A 34 11.74 -1.58 -4.37
C PRO A 34 11.17 -2.73 -5.20
N PRO A 35 10.26 -3.54 -4.62
CA PRO A 35 9.64 -4.63 -5.35
C PRO A 35 8.91 -4.11 -6.58
N GLN A 36 9.03 -4.86 -7.68
CA GLN A 36 8.44 -4.49 -8.96
C GLN A 36 7.28 -5.44 -9.31
N GLY A 37 6.21 -4.86 -9.82
CA GLY A 37 5.03 -5.58 -10.25
C GLY A 37 3.98 -5.76 -9.15
N LEU A 38 2.71 -5.81 -9.58
CA LEU A 38 1.57 -5.96 -8.67
C LEU A 38 1.70 -7.20 -7.77
N PRO A 39 2.02 -8.42 -8.28
CA PRO A 39 2.08 -9.61 -7.42
C PRO A 39 3.10 -9.49 -6.29
N THR A 40 4.27 -8.95 -6.59
CA THR A 40 5.36 -8.77 -5.61
C THR A 40 4.99 -7.73 -4.56
N ASN A 41 4.37 -6.62 -4.97
CA ASN A 41 3.89 -5.58 -4.06
C ASN A 41 2.75 -6.11 -3.18
N LEU A 42 1.78 -6.84 -3.73
CA LEU A 42 0.71 -7.49 -2.96
C LEU A 42 1.28 -8.41 -1.88
N ALA A 43 2.16 -9.35 -2.27
CA ALA A 43 2.78 -10.28 -1.33
C ALA A 43 3.58 -9.56 -0.22
N ARG A 44 4.28 -8.47 -0.57
CA ARG A 44 5.04 -7.67 0.39
C ARG A 44 4.13 -6.98 1.41
N LEU A 45 3.04 -6.37 0.94
CA LEU A 45 2.10 -5.67 1.80
C LEU A 45 1.39 -6.62 2.76
N TYR A 46 0.97 -7.80 2.28
CA TYR A 46 0.38 -8.81 3.16
C TYR A 46 1.31 -9.29 4.27
N ARG A 47 2.63 -9.36 4.02
CA ARG A 47 3.61 -9.73 5.06
C ARG A 47 3.77 -8.66 6.15
N GLN A 48 3.29 -7.44 5.93
CA GLN A 48 3.33 -6.37 6.93
C GLN A 48 2.13 -6.40 7.88
N VAL A 49 1.07 -7.08 7.50
CA VAL A 49 -0.12 -7.27 8.36
C VAL A 49 0.21 -8.38 9.36
N ALA A 50 0.05 -8.10 10.65
CA ALA A 50 0.28 -9.09 11.68
C ALA A 50 -0.75 -10.22 11.63
N ASP A 51 -0.32 -11.46 11.87
CA ASP A 51 -1.20 -12.64 11.86
C ASP A 51 -2.32 -12.50 12.90
N ASP A 52 -2.02 -11.95 14.07
CA ASP A 52 -3.01 -11.70 15.13
C ASP A 52 -4.09 -10.72 14.68
N ASP A 53 -3.73 -9.66 13.95
CA ASP A 53 -4.68 -8.70 13.38
C ASP A 53 -5.53 -9.31 12.27
N PHE A 54 -4.95 -10.25 11.53
CA PHE A 54 -5.65 -10.96 10.46
C PHE A 54 -6.67 -11.99 10.97
N GLU A 55 -6.46 -12.54 12.17
CA GLU A 55 -7.27 -13.63 12.77
C GLU A 55 -8.15 -13.18 13.97
N SER A 56 -7.98 -11.95 14.48
CA SER A 56 -8.49 -11.53 15.79
C SER A 56 -9.97 -11.12 15.87
N SER A 57 -10.70 -11.03 14.75
CA SER A 57 -12.06 -10.50 14.72
C SER A 57 -13.14 -11.59 14.80
N LEU A 58 -14.37 -11.21 15.23
CA LEU A 58 -15.56 -12.05 15.11
C LEU A 58 -15.74 -12.50 13.64
N ASP A 59 -16.21 -13.73 13.40
CA ASP A 59 -16.25 -14.35 12.06
C ASP A 59 -16.87 -13.46 10.97
N LEU A 60 -17.94 -12.72 11.28
CA LEU A 60 -18.58 -11.80 10.33
C LEU A 60 -17.71 -10.59 10.01
N VAL A 61 -17.08 -10.02 11.04
CA VAL A 61 -16.18 -8.87 10.93
C VAL A 61 -14.90 -9.28 10.22
N LYS A 62 -14.36 -10.45 10.53
CA LYS A 62 -13.20 -11.06 9.92
C LYS A 62 -13.37 -11.22 8.40
N HIS A 63 -14.53 -11.73 7.96
CA HIS A 63 -14.82 -11.89 6.53
C HIS A 63 -14.81 -10.53 5.80
N LYS A 64 -15.48 -9.51 6.35
CA LYS A 64 -15.51 -8.16 5.79
C LYS A 64 -14.10 -7.53 5.78
N TYR A 65 -13.38 -7.65 6.90
CA TYR A 65 -12.03 -7.12 7.03
C TYR A 65 -11.09 -7.72 5.98
N LYS A 66 -11.04 -9.05 5.84
CA LYS A 66 -10.17 -9.73 4.88
C LYS A 66 -10.44 -9.27 3.44
N LYS A 67 -11.71 -9.12 3.05
CA LYS A 67 -12.08 -8.62 1.70
C LYS A 67 -11.66 -7.17 1.49
N LEU A 68 -11.94 -6.30 2.45
CA LEU A 68 -11.56 -4.89 2.34
C LEU A 68 -10.06 -4.66 2.52
N LEU A 69 -9.39 -5.49 3.29
CA LEU A 69 -7.92 -5.50 3.35
C LEU A 69 -7.32 -5.83 1.98
N PHE A 70 -7.86 -6.83 1.27
CA PHE A 70 -7.43 -7.09 -0.09
C PHE A 70 -7.64 -5.88 -1.01
N SER A 71 -8.78 -5.23 -0.92
CA SER A 71 -9.08 -4.01 -1.69
C SER A 71 -8.10 -2.88 -1.37
N LEU A 72 -7.70 -2.72 -0.10
CA LEU A 72 -6.71 -1.74 0.34
C LEU A 72 -5.30 -2.07 -0.20
N VAL A 73 -4.88 -3.33 -0.07
CA VAL A 73 -3.60 -3.82 -0.58
C VAL A 73 -3.53 -3.64 -2.10
N TRP A 74 -4.60 -3.98 -2.80
CA TRP A 74 -4.72 -3.78 -4.25
C TRP A 74 -4.62 -2.30 -4.63
N PHE A 75 -5.38 -1.45 -3.95
CA PHE A 75 -5.34 0.00 -4.17
C PHE A 75 -3.94 0.56 -3.98
N HIS A 76 -3.28 0.24 -2.86
CA HIS A 76 -1.92 0.72 -2.59
C HIS A 76 -0.91 0.20 -3.63
N ALA A 77 -0.95 -1.08 -3.96
CA ALA A 77 -0.07 -1.65 -4.98
C ALA A 77 -0.28 -1.00 -6.35
N LEU A 78 -1.54 -0.73 -6.74
CA LEU A 78 -1.87 -0.08 -8.00
C LEU A 78 -1.32 1.35 -8.07
N ILE A 79 -1.49 2.16 -7.04
CA ILE A 79 -0.98 3.54 -7.03
C ILE A 79 0.54 3.60 -7.05
N LEU A 80 1.23 2.63 -6.44
CA LEU A 80 2.69 2.48 -6.54
C LEU A 80 3.13 2.10 -7.96
N GLU A 81 2.47 1.13 -8.59
CA GLU A 81 2.81 0.70 -9.95
C GLU A 81 2.57 1.80 -10.98
N ARG A 82 1.52 2.61 -10.81
CA ARG A 82 1.23 3.74 -11.70
C ARG A 82 2.38 4.74 -11.79
N ARG A 83 3.19 4.90 -10.75
CA ARG A 83 4.35 5.80 -10.75
C ARG A 83 5.36 5.44 -11.85
N LYS A 84 5.46 4.17 -12.24
CA LYS A 84 6.37 3.71 -13.30
C LYS A 84 5.99 4.25 -14.69
N PHE A 85 4.73 4.59 -14.89
CA PHE A 85 4.23 5.12 -16.15
C PHE A 85 4.42 6.63 -16.30
N LYS A 86 5.11 7.27 -15.35
CA LYS A 86 5.39 8.72 -15.36
C LYS A 86 4.09 9.52 -15.57
N SER A 87 4.06 10.45 -16.54
CA SER A 87 2.90 11.29 -16.83
C SER A 87 1.63 10.52 -17.28
N LEU A 88 1.75 9.29 -17.76
CA LEU A 88 0.60 8.43 -18.02
C LEU A 88 0.02 7.81 -16.74
N GLY A 89 0.84 7.70 -15.71
CA GLY A 89 0.42 7.20 -14.41
C GLY A 89 -0.03 8.30 -13.47
N TRP A 90 0.81 9.30 -13.25
CA TRP A 90 0.59 10.46 -12.41
C TRP A 90 1.16 11.70 -13.08
N ASN A 91 0.45 12.83 -13.02
CA ASN A 91 0.96 14.11 -13.53
C ASN A 91 2.18 14.57 -12.73
N ILE A 92 2.20 14.30 -11.43
CA ILE A 92 3.30 14.58 -10.51
C ILE A 92 3.79 13.27 -9.90
N PRO A 93 5.10 13.03 -9.80
CA PRO A 93 5.63 11.85 -9.13
C PRO A 93 5.45 11.96 -7.61
N TYR A 94 4.42 11.30 -7.07
CA TYR A 94 4.18 11.21 -5.63
C TYR A 94 4.94 10.07 -4.99
N GLU A 95 5.41 10.27 -3.76
CA GLU A 95 6.05 9.23 -2.96
C GLU A 95 5.05 8.65 -1.94
N PHE A 96 4.26 7.69 -2.38
CA PHE A 96 3.48 6.86 -1.47
C PHE A 96 4.38 5.82 -0.83
N ASN A 97 4.19 5.56 0.47
CA ASN A 97 5.04 4.67 1.24
C ASN A 97 4.24 3.70 2.12
N ASP A 98 4.95 2.78 2.75
CA ASP A 98 4.35 1.75 3.59
C ASP A 98 3.64 2.32 4.82
N SER A 99 4.08 3.48 5.34
CA SER A 99 3.38 4.13 6.45
C SER A 99 1.98 4.60 6.06
N ASP A 100 1.79 5.05 4.82
CA ASP A 100 0.47 5.42 4.31
C ASP A 100 -0.47 4.21 4.31
N PHE A 101 0.06 3.03 3.93
CA PHE A 101 -0.70 1.78 3.97
C PHE A 101 -1.04 1.35 5.41
N GLN A 102 -0.07 1.37 6.32
CA GLN A 102 -0.26 0.97 7.72
C GLN A 102 -1.30 1.84 8.44
N ILE A 103 -1.29 3.15 8.18
CA ILE A 103 -2.31 4.07 8.72
C ILE A 103 -3.69 3.69 8.19
N CYS A 104 -3.82 3.44 6.89
CA CYS A 104 -5.11 3.06 6.28
C CYS A 104 -5.60 1.70 6.77
N GLU A 105 -4.71 0.74 6.98
CA GLU A 105 -5.05 -0.56 7.56
C GLU A 105 -5.59 -0.41 8.98
N SER A 106 -4.91 0.38 9.82
CA SER A 106 -5.37 0.67 11.19
C SER A 106 -6.74 1.36 11.20
N ILE A 107 -6.97 2.33 10.31
CA ILE A 107 -8.28 2.99 10.13
C ILE A 107 -9.33 1.95 9.73
N LEU A 108 -9.04 1.12 8.75
CA LEU A 108 -9.95 0.08 8.27
C LEU A 108 -10.37 -0.84 9.41
N ARG A 109 -9.42 -1.34 10.20
CA ARG A 109 -9.66 -2.22 11.34
C ARG A 109 -10.56 -1.57 12.38
N ILE A 110 -10.21 -0.35 12.83
CA ILE A 110 -11.02 0.38 13.84
C ILE A 110 -12.46 0.56 13.36
N TYR A 111 -12.66 0.97 12.11
CA TYR A 111 -14.00 1.23 11.60
C TYR A 111 -14.83 -0.04 11.38
N ILE A 112 -14.21 -1.15 11.01
CA ILE A 112 -14.93 -2.42 10.87
C ILE A 112 -15.32 -2.98 12.24
N ASP A 113 -14.46 -2.85 13.23
CA ASP A 113 -14.75 -3.30 14.60
C ASP A 113 -15.84 -2.44 15.26
N GLU A 114 -15.83 -1.12 15.01
CA GLU A 114 -16.81 -0.19 15.56
C GLU A 114 -18.17 -0.29 14.85
N TYR A 115 -18.17 -0.59 13.53
CA TYR A 115 -19.38 -0.68 12.71
C TYR A 115 -19.53 -2.05 12.03
N PRO A 116 -19.73 -3.13 12.80
CA PRO A 116 -19.72 -4.50 12.28
C PRO A 116 -20.87 -4.78 11.30
N GLU A 117 -22.04 -4.16 11.48
CA GLU A 117 -23.19 -4.37 10.60
C GLU A 117 -23.19 -3.45 9.39
N ASN A 118 -22.96 -2.15 9.60
CA ASN A 118 -23.05 -1.12 8.58
C ASN A 118 -21.69 -0.45 8.36
N THR A 119 -20.88 -1.02 7.48
CA THR A 119 -19.56 -0.46 7.14
C THR A 119 -19.71 0.96 6.57
N PRO A 120 -19.12 1.99 7.19
CA PRO A 120 -19.26 3.38 6.73
C PRO A 120 -18.33 3.71 5.56
N PHE A 121 -18.66 3.19 4.38
CA PHE A 121 -17.84 3.34 3.18
C PHE A 121 -17.51 4.79 2.81
N ALA A 122 -18.44 5.72 3.04
CA ALA A 122 -18.18 7.13 2.74
C ALA A 122 -17.06 7.70 3.63
N ALA A 123 -17.05 7.37 4.92
CA ALA A 123 -16.00 7.78 5.84
C ALA A 123 -14.66 7.11 5.52
N LEU A 124 -14.65 5.80 5.26
CA LEU A 124 -13.46 5.06 4.90
C LEU A 124 -12.83 5.60 3.61
N ARG A 125 -13.62 5.82 2.56
CA ARG A 125 -13.13 6.41 1.30
C ARG A 125 -12.52 7.79 1.52
N TYR A 126 -13.17 8.64 2.30
CA TYR A 126 -12.66 9.97 2.61
C TYR A 126 -11.34 9.90 3.38
N LEU A 127 -11.27 9.10 4.45
CA LEU A 127 -10.08 9.01 5.29
C LEU A 127 -8.89 8.39 4.54
N ILE A 128 -9.12 7.38 3.74
CA ILE A 128 -8.07 6.73 2.95
C ILE A 128 -7.63 7.63 1.80
N ALA A 129 -8.55 7.99 0.89
CA ALA A 129 -8.17 8.66 -0.34
C ALA A 129 -7.93 10.16 -0.18
N GLU A 130 -8.75 10.87 0.59
CA GLU A 130 -8.63 12.33 0.70
C GLU A 130 -7.69 12.75 1.84
N ALA A 131 -7.87 12.18 3.03
CA ALA A 131 -7.10 12.61 4.20
C ALA A 131 -5.67 12.03 4.18
N ASN A 132 -5.51 10.73 3.96
CA ASN A 132 -4.19 10.09 4.02
C ASN A 132 -3.44 10.25 2.68
N TYR A 133 -3.83 9.53 1.64
CA TYR A 133 -3.13 9.59 0.34
C TYR A 133 -3.29 10.96 -0.33
N GLY A 134 -4.47 11.55 -0.28
CA GLY A 134 -4.79 12.84 -0.88
C GLY A 134 -4.03 14.01 -0.28
N GLY A 135 -3.56 13.89 0.96
CA GLY A 135 -2.68 14.87 1.59
C GLY A 135 -1.35 15.09 0.85
N ARG A 136 -0.89 14.07 0.11
CA ARG A 136 0.33 14.15 -0.73
C ARG A 136 0.04 14.57 -2.16
N VAL A 137 -1.20 14.43 -2.62
CA VAL A 137 -1.59 14.66 -4.02
C VAL A 137 -1.99 16.12 -4.20
N THR A 138 -1.16 16.87 -4.91
CA THR A 138 -1.34 18.31 -5.12
C THR A 138 -2.05 18.63 -6.44
N ASP A 139 -1.96 17.78 -7.45
CA ASP A 139 -2.65 17.96 -8.73
C ASP A 139 -4.12 17.53 -8.63
N SER A 140 -5.02 18.35 -9.17
CA SER A 140 -6.48 18.12 -9.08
C SER A 140 -6.97 16.93 -9.90
N TRP A 141 -6.34 16.63 -11.04
CA TRP A 141 -6.68 15.48 -11.87
C TRP A 141 -6.22 14.18 -11.23
N ASP A 142 -5.01 14.19 -10.64
CA ASP A 142 -4.47 13.05 -9.93
C ASP A 142 -5.30 12.74 -8.67
N ARG A 143 -5.76 13.77 -7.95
CA ARG A 143 -6.69 13.60 -6.82
C ARG A 143 -8.02 12.98 -7.25
N ARG A 144 -8.56 13.44 -8.37
CA ARG A 144 -9.78 12.86 -8.95
C ARG A 144 -9.59 11.41 -9.33
N LEU A 145 -8.45 11.06 -9.93
CA LEU A 145 -8.10 9.68 -10.27
C LEU A 145 -8.00 8.79 -9.03
N LEU A 146 -7.34 9.28 -7.97
CA LEU A 146 -7.25 8.58 -6.68
C LEU A 146 -8.64 8.23 -6.14
N ASN A 147 -9.57 9.21 -6.19
CA ASN A 147 -10.95 9.02 -5.75
C ASN A 147 -11.72 8.02 -6.63
N VAL A 148 -11.48 7.99 -7.92
CA VAL A 148 -12.09 6.98 -8.81
C VAL A 148 -11.69 5.58 -8.37
N TYR A 149 -10.41 5.34 -8.10
CA TYR A 149 -9.95 4.02 -7.66
C TYR A 149 -10.50 3.62 -6.31
N ILE A 150 -10.46 4.51 -5.32
CA ILE A 150 -10.98 4.13 -3.99
C ILE A 150 -12.49 3.84 -4.05
N ASN A 151 -13.26 4.60 -4.83
CA ASN A 151 -14.69 4.35 -5.01
C ASN A 151 -14.96 3.02 -5.70
N GLN A 152 -14.10 2.60 -6.62
CA GLN A 152 -14.20 1.32 -7.30
C GLN A 152 -13.93 0.14 -6.36
N PHE A 153 -12.93 0.24 -5.49
CA PHE A 153 -12.48 -0.89 -4.68
C PHE A 153 -13.11 -0.94 -3.28
N PHE A 154 -13.54 0.21 -2.74
CA PHE A 154 -14.20 0.32 -1.43
C PHE A 154 -15.69 0.59 -1.59
N CYS A 155 -16.44 -0.46 -1.88
CA CYS A 155 -17.89 -0.42 -2.07
C CYS A 155 -18.55 -1.65 -1.42
N GLU A 156 -19.85 -1.61 -1.27
CA GLU A 156 -20.63 -2.71 -0.70
C GLU A 156 -20.47 -3.99 -1.50
N ASP A 157 -20.39 -3.86 -2.83
CA ASP A 157 -20.21 -4.99 -3.74
C ASP A 157 -18.90 -5.74 -3.50
N ALA A 158 -17.84 -5.06 -3.06
CA ALA A 158 -16.56 -5.71 -2.72
C ALA A 158 -16.71 -6.71 -1.57
N ILE A 159 -17.68 -6.51 -0.68
CA ILE A 159 -18.00 -7.44 0.41
C ILE A 159 -19.01 -8.48 -0.06
N ALA A 160 -20.08 -8.05 -0.74
CA ALA A 160 -21.27 -8.86 -1.05
C ALA A 160 -21.01 -9.86 -2.19
N ILE A 161 -20.25 -9.45 -3.21
CA ILE A 161 -20.05 -10.27 -4.42
C ILE A 161 -18.90 -11.25 -4.20
N LYS A 162 -19.16 -12.53 -4.47
CA LYS A 162 -18.09 -13.52 -4.58
C LYS A 162 -17.23 -13.23 -5.79
N ARG A 163 -15.91 -13.21 -5.59
CA ARG A 163 -14.95 -12.88 -6.66
C ARG A 163 -15.25 -11.51 -7.29
N PHE A 164 -15.44 -10.50 -6.46
CA PHE A 164 -15.64 -9.12 -6.93
C PHE A 164 -14.46 -8.68 -7.83
N PRO A 165 -14.72 -8.26 -9.10
CA PRO A 165 -13.65 -7.91 -10.02
C PRO A 165 -12.97 -6.60 -9.61
N VAL A 166 -11.65 -6.59 -9.55
CA VAL A 166 -10.84 -5.39 -9.32
C VAL A 166 -10.19 -4.86 -10.59
N SER A 167 -10.38 -5.57 -11.71
CA SER A 167 -9.89 -5.23 -13.05
C SER A 167 -10.85 -5.74 -14.10
N GLU A 168 -10.72 -5.25 -15.34
CA GLU A 168 -11.41 -5.81 -16.51
C GLU A 168 -10.91 -7.23 -16.87
N LEU A 169 -9.72 -7.59 -16.39
CA LEU A 169 -9.15 -8.92 -16.56
C LEU A 169 -9.77 -9.90 -15.56
N PRO A 170 -10.29 -11.05 -15.99
CA PRO A 170 -11.04 -11.97 -15.13
C PRO A 170 -10.22 -12.65 -14.03
N GLU A 171 -8.89 -12.63 -14.15
CA GLU A 171 -7.98 -13.21 -13.17
C GLU A 171 -7.87 -12.37 -11.89
N TYR A 172 -8.20 -11.07 -11.96
CA TYR A 172 -8.05 -10.14 -10.85
C TYR A 172 -9.38 -9.87 -10.15
N PHE A 173 -9.54 -10.46 -8.99
CA PHE A 173 -10.75 -10.34 -8.17
C PHE A 173 -10.43 -10.39 -6.68
N VAL A 174 -11.34 -9.91 -5.85
CA VAL A 174 -11.25 -10.05 -4.39
C VAL A 174 -11.43 -11.53 -4.03
N PRO A 175 -10.45 -12.18 -3.39
CA PRO A 175 -10.56 -13.58 -3.02
C PRO A 175 -11.58 -13.79 -1.89
N GLU A 176 -12.18 -14.97 -1.85
CA GLU A 176 -12.97 -15.38 -0.69
C GLU A 176 -12.02 -15.71 0.46
N PRO A 177 -12.30 -15.21 1.66
CA PRO A 177 -11.54 -15.62 2.85
C PRO A 177 -11.77 -17.10 3.14
N GLY A 178 -10.68 -17.81 3.36
CA GLY A 178 -10.71 -19.21 3.81
C GLY A 178 -11.03 -19.32 5.28
#